data_c2ab52f38a57e0f156507500a9a9fadd
#
_entry.id   c2ab52f38a57e0f156507500a9a9fadd
#
_cell.length_a   1.000
_cell.length_b   1.000
_cell.length_c   1.000
_cell.angle_alpha   90.00
_cell.angle_beta   90.00
_cell.angle_gamma   90.00
#
_symmetry.space_group_name_H-M   'P 1'
#
loop_
_entity.id
_entity.type
_entity.pdbx_description
1 polymer ?
#
loop_
_entity_poly.entity_id
_entity_poly.type
_entity_poly.pdbx_seq_one_letter_code
_entity_poly.pdbx_strand_id
1 'polypeptide(L)'
;MLACVQSPARAEAPATDAMRFEWKHEGPAEACGKTCRTWISATGAITPESPKDFEKFAERNDVHGATLALDSGGGSVVAALTLGRMLRGYDITTTVGRSIDLSSANGDDKRAKLSPNADCESMCAFVLLGGTRRYVPPEAQVLVHQIWLGDRRDDATAASYSAEDLMLVQRDIGRLARYTIEMGGDIELIETALRIPPWERLRALSQEELRRTHLQNVDKLFDEAPVDAAAVATPAAATSAITPANITERAWAIVENSGTTLLARRHPLTVEGDEIGNFDLMFACGDKPDGYIVTYVEHRKRPGVTLAFEPLKEVAVWSGKQLATLDVTSSEVGSHPSGLNSVARGVVPASLIQALAEARKRSITVATRTISDAETTIRVGNTGVSQNFAQLAAACGK
;
A
#
# COMPACT_ATOMS: atom_id res chain seq x y z
N MET A 1 0.41 -51.51 -44.93
CA MET A 1 0.32 -50.05 -45.03
C MET A 1 -0.20 -49.55 -43.68
N LEU A 2 0.70 -49.08 -42.80
CA LEU A 2 0.32 -48.44 -41.54
C LEU A 2 0.17 -46.94 -41.81
N ALA A 3 -1.03 -46.42 -41.60
CA ALA A 3 -1.29 -45.00 -41.68
C ALA A 3 -0.90 -44.38 -40.33
N CYS A 4 0.15 -43.54 -40.34
CA CYS A 4 0.47 -42.64 -39.20
C CYS A 4 -0.62 -41.57 -39.09
N VAL A 5 -1.43 -41.65 -38.06
CA VAL A 5 -2.32 -40.56 -37.66
C VAL A 5 -1.45 -39.51 -36.96
N GLN A 6 -1.19 -38.42 -37.64
CA GLN A 6 -0.58 -37.24 -37.02
C GLN A 6 -1.62 -36.57 -36.12
N SER A 7 -1.37 -36.53 -34.80
CA SER A 7 -2.12 -35.70 -33.87
C SER A 7 -1.93 -34.24 -34.24
N PRO A 8 -2.99 -33.41 -34.23
CA PRO A 8 -2.84 -31.99 -34.46
C PRO A 8 -2.01 -31.36 -33.34
N ALA A 9 -0.98 -30.62 -33.72
CA ALA A 9 -0.20 -29.83 -32.81
C ALA A 9 -1.14 -28.85 -32.07
N ARG A 10 -1.20 -29.00 -30.74
CA ARG A 10 -1.91 -28.10 -29.86
C ARG A 10 -1.26 -26.74 -30.01
N ALA A 11 -2.01 -25.73 -30.46
CA ALA A 11 -1.54 -24.33 -30.49
C ALA A 11 -1.21 -23.92 -29.06
N GLU A 12 0.04 -23.72 -28.81
CA GLU A 12 0.54 -23.10 -27.56
C GLU A 12 -0.15 -21.73 -27.44
N ALA A 13 -0.90 -21.50 -26.36
CA ALA A 13 -1.48 -20.20 -26.09
C ALA A 13 -0.36 -19.17 -26.06
N PRO A 14 -0.51 -18.00 -26.70
CA PRO A 14 0.54 -17.00 -26.72
C PRO A 14 0.94 -16.67 -25.29
N ALA A 15 2.25 -16.75 -25.00
CA ALA A 15 2.80 -16.33 -23.72
C ALA A 15 2.33 -14.89 -23.47
N THR A 16 1.47 -14.70 -22.47
CA THR A 16 0.99 -13.38 -22.11
C THR A 16 2.18 -12.60 -21.57
N ASP A 17 2.57 -11.52 -22.28
CA ASP A 17 3.66 -10.64 -21.85
C ASP A 17 3.40 -10.15 -20.40
N ALA A 18 4.47 -10.06 -19.60
CA ALA A 18 4.39 -9.49 -18.27
C ALA A 18 3.85 -8.05 -18.30
N MET A 19 3.15 -7.65 -17.24
CA MET A 19 2.55 -6.31 -17.14
C MET A 19 3.63 -5.23 -17.30
N ARG A 20 3.35 -4.29 -18.19
CA ARG A 20 4.20 -3.12 -18.48
C ARG A 20 3.47 -1.84 -18.09
N PHE A 21 4.22 -0.86 -17.60
CA PHE A 21 3.71 0.47 -17.24
C PHE A 21 4.34 1.52 -18.14
N GLU A 22 3.49 2.27 -18.82
CA GLU A 22 3.95 3.32 -19.75
C GLU A 22 3.08 4.57 -19.62
N TRP A 23 3.71 5.77 -19.59
CA TRP A 23 2.98 7.01 -19.75
C TRP A 23 2.47 7.12 -21.19
N LYS A 24 1.20 7.48 -21.31
CA LYS A 24 0.55 7.78 -22.57
C LYS A 24 -0.03 9.19 -22.54
N HIS A 25 0.07 9.86 -23.67
CA HIS A 25 -0.51 11.18 -23.92
C HIS A 25 -1.62 11.05 -24.95
N GLU A 26 -2.76 11.69 -24.70
CA GLU A 26 -3.88 11.67 -25.64
C GLU A 26 -3.49 12.32 -26.96
N GLY A 27 -3.98 11.79 -28.07
CA GLY A 27 -3.73 12.31 -29.40
C GLY A 27 -4.87 12.07 -30.38
N PRO A 28 -4.78 12.67 -31.56
CA PRO A 28 -3.72 13.60 -31.98
C PRO A 28 -3.77 14.95 -31.23
N ALA A 29 -2.63 15.64 -31.11
CA ALA A 29 -2.51 16.89 -30.36
C ALA A 29 -3.46 17.99 -30.84
N GLU A 30 -3.74 18.01 -32.13
CA GLU A 30 -4.62 18.98 -32.77
C GLU A 30 -6.09 18.79 -32.30
N ALA A 31 -6.47 17.57 -31.90
CA ALA A 31 -7.83 17.26 -31.44
C ALA A 31 -8.09 17.67 -29.99
N CYS A 32 -7.09 17.61 -29.11
CA CYS A 32 -7.25 17.92 -27.68
C CYS A 32 -6.49 19.19 -27.23
N GLY A 33 -5.48 19.67 -27.97
CA GLY A 33 -4.75 20.89 -27.66
C GLY A 33 -4.17 20.92 -26.25
N LYS A 34 -4.50 21.92 -25.45
CA LYS A 34 -4.06 22.05 -24.06
C LYS A 34 -4.83 21.16 -23.07
N THR A 35 -5.93 20.55 -23.50
CA THR A 35 -6.77 19.67 -22.67
C THR A 35 -6.47 18.20 -22.91
N CYS A 36 -5.39 17.86 -23.62
CA CYS A 36 -4.97 16.49 -23.83
C CYS A 36 -4.73 15.82 -22.48
N ARG A 37 -5.35 14.66 -22.31
CA ARG A 37 -5.27 13.84 -21.10
C ARG A 37 -3.99 13.02 -21.08
N THR A 38 -3.57 12.63 -19.89
CA THR A 38 -2.46 11.71 -19.70
C THR A 38 -2.89 10.57 -18.81
N TRP A 39 -2.35 9.39 -19.03
CA TRP A 39 -2.60 8.23 -18.17
C TRP A 39 -1.43 7.25 -18.20
N ILE A 40 -1.39 6.37 -17.22
CA ILE A 40 -0.47 5.23 -17.18
C ILE A 40 -1.20 4.05 -17.82
N SER A 41 -0.64 3.47 -18.87
CA SER A 41 -1.09 2.19 -19.44
C SER A 41 -0.49 1.05 -18.64
N ALA A 42 -1.32 0.14 -18.13
CA ALA A 42 -0.92 -1.07 -17.44
C ALA A 42 -1.46 -2.28 -18.21
N THR A 43 -0.63 -2.86 -19.07
CA THR A 43 -1.04 -3.92 -20.00
C THR A 43 -0.20 -5.17 -19.83
N GLY A 44 -0.83 -6.34 -19.80
CA GLY A 44 -0.18 -7.65 -19.69
C GLY A 44 -0.53 -8.41 -18.41
N ALA A 45 0.13 -9.56 -18.21
CA ALA A 45 -0.10 -10.44 -17.06
C ALA A 45 0.53 -9.87 -15.78
N ILE A 46 -0.17 -10.02 -14.66
CA ILE A 46 0.34 -9.66 -13.34
C ILE A 46 1.29 -10.75 -12.86
N THR A 47 2.59 -10.50 -12.92
CA THR A 47 3.65 -11.41 -12.47
C THR A 47 4.13 -11.05 -11.07
N PRO A 48 4.90 -11.92 -10.38
CA PRO A 48 5.52 -11.58 -9.11
C PRO A 48 6.40 -10.31 -9.16
N GLU A 49 6.93 -9.97 -10.33
CA GLU A 49 7.79 -8.81 -10.56
C GLU A 49 6.99 -7.50 -10.79
N SER A 50 5.70 -7.59 -11.16
CA SER A 50 4.89 -6.42 -11.51
C SER A 50 4.88 -5.31 -10.45
N PRO A 51 4.82 -5.58 -9.13
CA PRO A 51 4.92 -4.53 -8.11
C PRO A 51 6.26 -3.79 -8.15
N LYS A 52 7.37 -4.53 -8.33
CA LYS A 52 8.72 -3.95 -8.43
C LYS A 52 8.91 -3.14 -9.71
N ASP A 53 8.29 -3.57 -10.79
CA ASP A 53 8.37 -2.84 -12.06
C ASP A 53 7.54 -1.56 -12.01
N PHE A 54 6.39 -1.57 -11.31
CA PHE A 54 5.63 -0.35 -10.99
C PHE A 54 6.42 0.59 -10.06
N GLU A 55 7.09 0.07 -9.03
CA GLU A 55 7.94 0.85 -8.14
C GLU A 55 9.03 1.59 -8.91
N LYS A 56 9.78 0.88 -9.77
CA LYS A 56 10.80 1.49 -10.65
C LYS A 56 10.21 2.54 -11.61
N PHE A 57 8.99 2.32 -12.08
CA PHE A 57 8.30 3.27 -12.92
C PHE A 57 7.94 4.53 -12.13
N ALA A 58 7.43 4.38 -10.91
CA ALA A 58 7.07 5.48 -10.01
C ALA A 58 8.30 6.28 -9.51
N GLU A 59 9.47 5.64 -9.33
CA GLU A 59 10.72 6.33 -9.00
C GLU A 59 11.18 7.32 -10.07
N ARG A 60 10.81 7.07 -11.34
CA ARG A 60 11.23 7.88 -12.50
C ARG A 60 10.17 8.87 -12.97
N ASN A 61 8.97 8.76 -12.43
CA ASN A 61 7.81 9.52 -12.87
C ASN A 61 7.00 9.97 -11.65
N ASP A 62 6.45 11.16 -11.73
CA ASP A 62 5.44 11.59 -10.75
C ASP A 62 4.10 10.91 -11.11
N VAL A 63 3.77 9.85 -10.38
CA VAL A 63 2.57 9.05 -10.61
C VAL A 63 1.43 9.41 -9.67
N HIS A 64 1.65 10.35 -8.75
CA HIS A 64 0.66 10.70 -7.74
C HIS A 64 -0.60 11.30 -8.37
N GLY A 65 -1.77 10.80 -7.95
CA GLY A 65 -3.05 11.25 -8.47
C GLY A 65 -3.29 10.92 -9.95
N ALA A 66 -2.37 10.17 -10.58
CA ALA A 66 -2.49 9.80 -11.99
C ALA A 66 -3.69 8.87 -12.23
N THR A 67 -4.09 8.78 -13.49
CA THR A 67 -5.03 7.76 -13.95
C THR A 67 -4.25 6.56 -14.50
N LEU A 68 -4.60 5.35 -14.07
CA LEU A 68 -4.04 4.09 -14.56
C LEU A 68 -5.11 3.29 -15.28
N ALA A 69 -4.88 3.00 -16.57
CA ALA A 69 -5.75 2.21 -17.43
C ALA A 69 -5.26 0.75 -17.50
N LEU A 70 -6.12 -0.18 -17.11
CA LEU A 70 -5.87 -1.61 -17.03
C LEU A 70 -6.40 -2.34 -18.27
N ASP A 71 -5.56 -3.20 -18.86
CA ASP A 71 -5.90 -4.18 -19.89
C ASP A 71 -5.09 -5.45 -19.59
N SER A 72 -5.68 -6.38 -18.81
CA SER A 72 -4.91 -7.47 -18.20
C SER A 72 -5.75 -8.73 -17.99
N GLY A 73 -5.17 -9.87 -18.35
CA GLY A 73 -5.74 -11.21 -18.05
C GLY A 73 -5.54 -11.68 -16.61
N GLY A 74 -5.10 -10.82 -15.70
CA GLY A 74 -4.87 -11.18 -14.29
C GLY A 74 -3.50 -11.81 -14.05
N GLY A 75 -3.38 -12.69 -13.06
CA GLY A 75 -2.13 -13.38 -12.72
C GLY A 75 -1.93 -13.64 -11.22
N SER A 76 -0.74 -13.33 -10.70
CA SER A 76 -0.35 -13.62 -9.31
C SER A 76 -1.24 -12.89 -8.28
N VAL A 77 -1.83 -13.66 -7.35
CA VAL A 77 -2.63 -13.12 -6.23
C VAL A 77 -1.81 -12.14 -5.40
N VAL A 78 -0.66 -12.57 -4.91
CA VAL A 78 0.19 -11.75 -4.01
C VAL A 78 0.64 -10.47 -4.71
N ALA A 79 1.06 -10.57 -5.97
CA ALA A 79 1.50 -9.41 -6.74
C ALA A 79 0.37 -8.42 -7.00
N ALA A 80 -0.83 -8.90 -7.34
CA ALA A 80 -1.99 -8.05 -7.56
C ALA A 80 -2.40 -7.26 -6.31
N LEU A 81 -2.43 -7.93 -5.14
CA LEU A 81 -2.76 -7.26 -3.88
C LEU A 81 -1.68 -6.24 -3.49
N THR A 82 -0.40 -6.57 -3.72
CA THR A 82 0.71 -5.65 -3.46
C THR A 82 0.62 -4.44 -4.38
N LEU A 83 0.45 -4.66 -5.69
CA LEU A 83 0.31 -3.60 -6.68
C LEU A 83 -0.89 -2.68 -6.35
N GLY A 84 -2.05 -3.26 -6.01
CA GLY A 84 -3.23 -2.48 -5.66
C GLY A 84 -3.01 -1.59 -4.43
N ARG A 85 -2.27 -2.07 -3.40
CA ARG A 85 -1.87 -1.25 -2.26
C ARG A 85 -0.96 -0.10 -2.68
N MET A 86 -0.01 -0.35 -3.57
CA MET A 86 0.87 0.70 -4.11
C MET A 86 0.06 1.76 -4.85
N LEU A 87 -0.87 1.35 -5.74
CA LEU A 87 -1.76 2.28 -6.45
C LEU A 87 -2.56 3.15 -5.48
N ARG A 88 -3.11 2.55 -4.41
CA ARG A 88 -3.81 3.27 -3.35
C ARG A 88 -2.90 4.28 -2.67
N GLY A 89 -1.65 3.90 -2.36
CA GLY A 89 -0.66 4.76 -1.71
C GLY A 89 -0.27 5.98 -2.55
N TYR A 90 -0.32 5.87 -3.87
CA TYR A 90 -0.08 6.97 -4.79
C TYR A 90 -1.34 7.73 -5.20
N ASP A 91 -2.48 7.48 -4.56
CA ASP A 91 -3.78 8.11 -4.87
C ASP A 91 -4.22 7.94 -6.33
N ILE A 92 -3.87 6.81 -6.94
CA ILE A 92 -4.14 6.51 -8.33
C ILE A 92 -5.65 6.34 -8.57
N THR A 93 -6.14 6.99 -9.62
CA THR A 93 -7.45 6.68 -10.22
C THR A 93 -7.29 5.47 -11.14
N THR A 94 -8.11 4.44 -11.03
CA THR A 94 -8.05 3.27 -11.91
C THR A 94 -9.23 3.19 -12.85
N THR A 95 -8.98 2.69 -14.05
CA THR A 95 -10.02 2.39 -15.04
C THR A 95 -9.66 1.13 -15.85
N VAL A 96 -10.63 0.59 -16.55
CA VAL A 96 -10.40 -0.46 -17.55
C VAL A 96 -10.37 0.18 -18.92
N GLY A 97 -9.27 -0.02 -19.65
CA GLY A 97 -9.11 0.60 -20.97
C GLY A 97 -7.80 0.20 -21.64
N ARG A 98 -7.87 0.05 -22.94
CA ARG A 98 -6.72 -0.29 -23.80
C ARG A 98 -6.12 0.96 -24.42
N SER A 99 -4.81 1.11 -24.27
CA SER A 99 -4.06 2.16 -24.94
C SER A 99 -3.73 1.75 -26.38
N ILE A 100 -4.22 2.50 -27.36
CA ILE A 100 -3.94 2.28 -28.77
C ILE A 100 -2.99 3.37 -29.22
N ASP A 101 -1.75 2.98 -29.53
CA ASP A 101 -0.74 3.90 -30.00
C ASP A 101 -1.09 4.46 -31.39
N LEU A 102 -0.94 5.76 -31.54
CA LEU A 102 -1.16 6.46 -32.79
C LEU A 102 0.19 6.58 -33.54
N SER A 103 0.19 6.20 -34.81
CA SER A 103 1.37 6.39 -35.64
C SER A 103 1.63 7.88 -35.83
N SER A 104 2.75 8.40 -35.32
CA SER A 104 3.21 9.76 -35.59
C SER A 104 4.04 9.78 -36.84
N ALA A 105 3.76 10.72 -37.75
CA ALA A 105 4.55 10.92 -38.96
C ALA A 105 6.00 11.38 -38.66
N ASN A 106 6.25 11.91 -37.46
CA ASN A 106 7.55 12.50 -37.06
C ASN A 106 8.26 11.72 -35.91
N GLY A 107 7.80 10.52 -35.54
CA GLY A 107 8.57 9.57 -34.73
C GLY A 107 8.73 9.87 -33.23
N ASP A 108 8.63 11.10 -32.77
CA ASP A 108 9.01 11.48 -31.40
C ASP A 108 7.85 11.67 -30.41
N ASP A 109 6.61 11.76 -30.85
CA ASP A 109 5.46 11.98 -29.95
C ASP A 109 4.62 10.70 -29.79
N LYS A 110 4.87 9.95 -28.72
CA LYS A 110 4.14 8.71 -28.38
C LYS A 110 2.72 9.02 -27.92
N ARG A 111 1.87 9.39 -28.83
CA ARG A 111 0.46 9.66 -28.58
C ARG A 111 -0.38 8.39 -28.68
N ALA A 112 -1.43 8.35 -27.91
CA ALA A 112 -2.32 7.21 -27.86
C ALA A 112 -3.79 7.64 -27.73
N LYS A 113 -4.69 6.72 -28.06
CA LYS A 113 -6.11 6.81 -27.76
C LYS A 113 -6.45 5.81 -26.67
N LEU A 114 -7.16 6.23 -25.64
CA LEU A 114 -7.72 5.31 -24.66
C LEU A 114 -9.02 4.73 -25.19
N SER A 115 -9.01 3.44 -25.51
CA SER A 115 -10.19 2.69 -25.93
C SER A 115 -10.88 2.07 -24.73
N PRO A 116 -12.21 2.19 -24.61
CA PRO A 116 -12.96 1.53 -23.54
C PRO A 116 -13.09 0.01 -23.76
N ASN A 117 -12.83 -0.49 -24.97
CA ASN A 117 -12.89 -1.92 -25.28
C ASN A 117 -11.64 -2.62 -24.74
N ALA A 118 -11.68 -3.02 -23.49
CA ALA A 118 -10.61 -3.70 -22.78
C ALA A 118 -11.17 -4.66 -21.74
N ASP A 119 -10.35 -5.63 -21.35
CA ASP A 119 -10.72 -6.65 -20.40
C ASP A 119 -9.83 -6.58 -19.16
N CYS A 120 -10.45 -6.68 -18.00
CA CYS A 120 -9.79 -6.79 -16.71
C CYS A 120 -10.24 -8.11 -16.07
N GLU A 121 -9.40 -9.14 -16.21
CA GLU A 121 -9.75 -10.51 -15.85
C GLU A 121 -9.13 -10.92 -14.51
N SER A 122 -9.84 -11.75 -13.76
CA SER A 122 -9.31 -12.43 -12.57
C SER A 122 -8.71 -11.44 -11.56
N MET A 123 -7.41 -11.58 -11.25
CA MET A 123 -6.71 -10.72 -10.29
C MET A 123 -6.59 -9.26 -10.73
N CYS A 124 -6.84 -8.94 -12.01
CA CYS A 124 -6.93 -7.56 -12.46
C CYS A 124 -8.06 -6.78 -11.76
N ALA A 125 -9.19 -7.43 -11.46
CA ALA A 125 -10.30 -6.82 -10.71
C ALA A 125 -9.85 -6.31 -9.33
N PHE A 126 -8.92 -7.00 -8.69
CA PHE A 126 -8.37 -6.59 -7.39
C PHE A 126 -7.33 -5.47 -7.54
N VAL A 127 -6.59 -5.41 -8.64
CA VAL A 127 -5.75 -4.23 -8.95
C VAL A 127 -6.62 -3.01 -9.23
N LEU A 128 -7.72 -3.16 -9.99
CA LEU A 128 -8.72 -2.11 -10.21
C LEU A 128 -9.26 -1.57 -8.88
N LEU A 129 -9.60 -2.47 -7.94
CA LEU A 129 -10.10 -2.12 -6.60
C LEU A 129 -9.10 -1.28 -5.79
N GLY A 130 -7.80 -1.40 -6.10
CA GLY A 130 -6.71 -0.61 -5.47
C GLY A 130 -6.83 0.90 -5.72
N GLY A 131 -7.47 1.35 -6.79
CA GLY A 131 -7.65 2.78 -7.07
C GLY A 131 -8.51 3.50 -6.03
N THR A 132 -8.21 4.77 -5.77
CA THR A 132 -9.04 5.62 -4.89
C THR A 132 -10.34 6.02 -5.59
N ARG A 133 -10.24 6.40 -6.85
CA ARG A 133 -11.37 6.59 -7.77
C ARG A 133 -11.33 5.47 -8.79
N ARG A 134 -12.45 4.84 -9.05
CA ARG A 134 -12.58 3.66 -9.91
C ARG A 134 -13.71 3.85 -10.89
N TYR A 135 -13.40 3.75 -12.16
CA TYR A 135 -14.37 3.87 -13.25
C TYR A 135 -14.24 2.71 -14.22
N VAL A 136 -15.34 2.10 -14.58
CA VAL A 136 -15.40 1.04 -15.60
C VAL A 136 -16.31 1.52 -16.74
N PRO A 137 -15.77 1.79 -17.92
CA PRO A 137 -16.60 2.14 -19.08
C PRO A 137 -17.63 1.04 -19.38
N PRO A 138 -18.81 1.38 -19.88
CA PRO A 138 -19.85 0.39 -20.23
C PRO A 138 -19.40 -0.67 -21.24
N GLU A 139 -18.44 -0.32 -22.10
CA GLU A 139 -17.88 -1.19 -23.15
C GLU A 139 -16.75 -2.10 -22.62
N ALA A 140 -16.19 -1.78 -21.45
CA ALA A 140 -15.14 -2.58 -20.82
C ALA A 140 -15.75 -3.75 -20.05
N GLN A 141 -14.97 -4.82 -19.89
CA GLN A 141 -15.38 -5.98 -19.12
C GLN A 141 -14.49 -6.19 -17.90
N VAL A 142 -15.11 -6.44 -16.76
CA VAL A 142 -14.43 -6.97 -15.57
C VAL A 142 -14.93 -8.39 -15.37
N LEU A 143 -14.02 -9.36 -15.48
CA LEU A 143 -14.36 -10.77 -15.48
C LEU A 143 -13.73 -11.46 -14.26
N VAL A 144 -14.50 -12.23 -13.55
CA VAL A 144 -14.09 -12.91 -12.32
C VAL A 144 -14.29 -14.41 -12.38
N HIS A 145 -13.46 -15.10 -11.63
CA HIS A 145 -13.55 -16.53 -11.34
C HIS A 145 -12.85 -16.83 -10.02
N GLN A 146 -13.03 -18.04 -9.50
CA GLN A 146 -12.37 -18.53 -8.29
C GLN A 146 -10.84 -18.47 -8.42
N ILE A 147 -10.13 -18.13 -7.34
CA ILE A 147 -8.68 -18.25 -7.29
C ILE A 147 -8.25 -19.71 -7.42
N TRP A 148 -7.06 -19.89 -7.98
CA TRP A 148 -6.56 -21.18 -8.40
C TRP A 148 -5.07 -21.32 -8.16
N LEU A 149 -4.61 -22.55 -7.87
CA LEU A 149 -3.18 -22.86 -7.87
C LEU A 149 -2.69 -22.95 -9.32
N GLY A 150 -1.79 -22.03 -9.71
CA GLY A 150 -1.41 -21.83 -11.11
C GLY A 150 -0.83 -23.04 -11.82
N ASP A 151 -0.15 -23.93 -11.09
CA ASP A 151 0.42 -25.19 -11.56
C ASP A 151 -0.62 -26.30 -11.78
N ARG A 152 -1.87 -26.11 -11.32
CA ARG A 152 -2.98 -27.07 -11.43
C ARG A 152 -4.06 -26.67 -12.44
N ARG A 153 -3.85 -25.58 -13.18
CA ARG A 153 -4.87 -25.02 -14.09
C ARG A 153 -5.31 -26.03 -15.17
N ASP A 154 -4.37 -26.84 -15.65
CA ASP A 154 -4.62 -27.76 -16.77
C ASP A 154 -5.18 -29.12 -16.32
N ASP A 155 -5.22 -29.37 -15.01
CA ASP A 155 -5.79 -30.61 -14.44
C ASP A 155 -6.67 -30.30 -13.21
N ALA A 156 -7.77 -29.64 -13.50
CA ALA A 156 -8.77 -29.25 -12.50
C ALA A 156 -9.43 -30.42 -11.77
N THR A 157 -9.38 -31.61 -12.39
CA THR A 157 -9.97 -32.84 -11.89
C THR A 157 -8.94 -33.80 -11.30
N ALA A 158 -7.66 -33.40 -11.21
CA ALA A 158 -6.63 -34.19 -10.57
C ALA A 158 -7.05 -34.62 -9.16
N ALA A 159 -7.05 -35.91 -8.92
CA ALA A 159 -7.55 -36.52 -7.69
C ALA A 159 -6.70 -36.24 -6.45
N SER A 160 -5.66 -35.40 -6.52
CA SER A 160 -4.70 -35.23 -5.45
C SER A 160 -4.45 -33.74 -5.13
N TYR A 161 -5.34 -33.14 -4.34
CA TYR A 161 -5.02 -31.96 -3.55
C TYR A 161 -4.48 -32.40 -2.19
N SER A 162 -3.30 -31.94 -1.83
CA SER A 162 -2.76 -32.16 -0.50
C SER A 162 -3.47 -31.23 0.52
N ALA A 163 -3.40 -31.57 1.80
CA ALA A 163 -3.87 -30.68 2.85
C ALA A 163 -3.14 -29.33 2.82
N GLU A 164 -1.88 -29.30 2.38
CA GLU A 164 -1.08 -28.09 2.22
C GLU A 164 -1.63 -27.21 1.09
N ASP A 165 -2.00 -27.78 -0.05
CA ASP A 165 -2.63 -27.06 -1.15
C ASP A 165 -3.94 -26.37 -0.72
N LEU A 166 -4.76 -27.09 0.06
CA LEU A 166 -6.00 -26.53 0.61
C LEU A 166 -5.74 -25.40 1.60
N MET A 167 -4.72 -25.52 2.44
CA MET A 167 -4.32 -24.45 3.35
C MET A 167 -3.85 -23.19 2.61
N LEU A 168 -3.09 -23.35 1.51
CA LEU A 168 -2.65 -22.24 0.67
C LEU A 168 -3.84 -21.50 0.07
N VAL A 169 -4.79 -22.23 -0.51
CA VAL A 169 -6.01 -21.63 -1.09
C VAL A 169 -6.84 -20.90 -0.03
N GLN A 170 -7.05 -21.49 1.14
CA GLN A 170 -7.80 -20.87 2.23
C GLN A 170 -7.12 -19.58 2.71
N ARG A 171 -5.79 -19.61 2.84
CA ARG A 171 -5.01 -18.42 3.20
C ARG A 171 -5.16 -17.31 2.17
N ASP A 172 -5.12 -17.64 0.88
CA ASP A 172 -5.23 -16.65 -0.18
C ASP A 172 -6.66 -16.10 -0.30
N ILE A 173 -7.70 -16.91 -0.04
CA ILE A 173 -9.08 -16.41 0.12
C ILE A 173 -9.18 -15.42 1.29
N GLY A 174 -8.57 -15.73 2.44
CA GLY A 174 -8.53 -14.83 3.58
C GLY A 174 -7.81 -13.51 3.26
N ARG A 175 -6.70 -13.56 2.52
CA ARG A 175 -5.99 -12.35 2.04
C ARG A 175 -6.83 -11.51 1.09
N LEU A 176 -7.55 -12.16 0.16
CA LEU A 176 -8.46 -11.46 -0.74
C LEU A 176 -9.61 -10.79 0.01
N ALA A 177 -10.22 -11.48 0.98
CA ALA A 177 -11.31 -10.94 1.79
C ALA A 177 -10.84 -9.69 2.55
N ARG A 178 -9.71 -9.80 3.23
CA ARG A 178 -9.10 -8.67 3.94
C ARG A 178 -8.80 -7.51 3.00
N TYR A 179 -8.12 -7.78 1.89
CA TYR A 179 -7.79 -6.77 0.89
C TYR A 179 -9.04 -6.08 0.32
N THR A 180 -10.10 -6.83 0.04
CA THR A 180 -11.34 -6.26 -0.50
C THR A 180 -11.93 -5.23 0.45
N ILE A 181 -12.04 -5.57 1.73
CA ILE A 181 -12.51 -4.64 2.77
C ILE A 181 -11.57 -3.46 2.90
N GLU A 182 -10.27 -3.70 2.95
CA GLU A 182 -9.21 -2.71 3.03
C GLU A 182 -9.29 -1.66 1.91
N MET A 183 -9.57 -2.08 0.70
CA MET A 183 -9.74 -1.20 -0.47
C MET A 183 -11.15 -0.61 -0.59
N GLY A 184 -12.00 -0.80 0.41
CA GLY A 184 -13.37 -0.29 0.40
C GLY A 184 -14.27 -0.96 -0.64
N GLY A 185 -13.97 -2.21 -0.97
CA GLY A 185 -14.83 -3.09 -1.75
C GLY A 185 -15.83 -3.83 -0.88
N ASP A 186 -16.86 -4.41 -1.49
CA ASP A 186 -17.82 -5.26 -0.83
C ASP A 186 -17.40 -6.74 -0.95
N ILE A 187 -17.64 -7.52 0.12
CA ILE A 187 -17.32 -8.95 0.17
C ILE A 187 -18.06 -9.76 -0.91
N GLU A 188 -19.17 -9.24 -1.43
CA GLU A 188 -19.92 -9.84 -2.50
C GLU A 188 -19.07 -10.08 -3.76
N LEU A 189 -18.02 -9.26 -3.97
CA LEU A 189 -17.05 -9.48 -5.05
C LEU A 189 -16.40 -10.87 -4.94
N ILE A 190 -15.96 -11.22 -3.73
CA ILE A 190 -15.33 -12.52 -3.48
C ILE A 190 -16.34 -13.63 -3.55
N GLU A 191 -17.52 -13.46 -2.96
CA GLU A 191 -18.60 -14.47 -3.05
C GLU A 191 -18.97 -14.76 -4.50
N THR A 192 -19.04 -13.71 -5.34
CA THR A 192 -19.33 -13.85 -6.77
C THR A 192 -18.20 -14.60 -7.48
N ALA A 193 -16.95 -14.23 -7.22
CA ALA A 193 -15.80 -14.90 -7.82
C ALA A 193 -15.71 -16.40 -7.42
N LEU A 194 -15.91 -16.71 -6.14
CA LEU A 194 -15.83 -18.09 -5.63
C LEU A 194 -16.91 -19.02 -6.16
N ARG A 195 -18.01 -18.50 -6.74
CA ARG A 195 -19.06 -19.32 -7.36
C ARG A 195 -18.70 -19.79 -8.77
N ILE A 196 -17.66 -19.24 -9.38
CA ILE A 196 -17.27 -19.55 -10.77
C ILE A 196 -16.03 -20.45 -10.76
N PRO A 197 -16.16 -21.75 -11.00
CA PRO A 197 -15.02 -22.66 -11.03
C PRO A 197 -13.99 -22.25 -12.09
N PRO A 198 -12.70 -22.48 -11.86
CA PRO A 198 -11.64 -21.99 -12.77
C PRO A 198 -11.62 -22.69 -14.14
N TRP A 199 -12.32 -23.81 -14.30
CA TRP A 199 -12.50 -24.50 -15.59
C TRP A 199 -13.72 -24.02 -16.38
N GLU A 200 -14.55 -23.16 -15.78
CA GLU A 200 -15.65 -22.50 -16.47
C GLU A 200 -15.16 -21.19 -17.12
N ARG A 201 -16.01 -20.63 -17.97
CA ARG A 201 -15.75 -19.30 -18.53
C ARG A 201 -15.82 -18.25 -17.42
N LEU A 202 -14.91 -17.29 -17.46
CA LEU A 202 -14.96 -16.16 -16.56
C LEU A 202 -16.31 -15.44 -16.68
N ARG A 203 -16.84 -15.00 -15.55
CA ARG A 203 -18.10 -14.28 -15.49
C ARG A 203 -17.86 -12.79 -15.54
N ALA A 204 -18.42 -12.11 -16.54
CA ALA A 204 -18.45 -10.66 -16.59
C ALA A 204 -19.41 -10.09 -15.54
N LEU A 205 -18.95 -9.08 -14.80
CA LEU A 205 -19.78 -8.33 -13.86
C LEU A 205 -20.60 -7.28 -14.61
N SER A 206 -21.89 -7.18 -14.27
CA SER A 206 -22.75 -6.12 -14.77
C SER A 206 -22.38 -4.76 -14.16
N GLN A 207 -22.81 -3.66 -14.78
CA GLN A 207 -22.61 -2.29 -14.25
C GLN A 207 -23.21 -2.11 -12.84
N GLU A 208 -24.33 -2.79 -12.56
CA GLU A 208 -24.95 -2.79 -11.23
C GLU A 208 -24.06 -3.51 -10.21
N GLU A 209 -23.50 -4.67 -10.56
CA GLU A 209 -22.60 -5.43 -9.70
C GLU A 209 -21.28 -4.66 -9.47
N LEU A 210 -20.73 -3.99 -10.49
CA LEU A 210 -19.55 -3.15 -10.36
C LEU A 210 -19.75 -2.03 -9.33
N ARG A 211 -20.94 -1.40 -9.31
CA ARG A 211 -21.28 -0.38 -8.30
C ARG A 211 -21.51 -0.99 -6.93
N ARG A 212 -22.25 -2.08 -6.84
CA ARG A 212 -22.59 -2.75 -5.59
C ARG A 212 -21.35 -3.33 -4.90
N THR A 213 -20.42 -3.89 -5.67
CA THR A 213 -19.13 -4.40 -5.15
C THR A 213 -18.09 -3.29 -4.96
N HIS A 214 -18.44 -2.05 -5.27
CA HIS A 214 -17.55 -0.88 -5.23
C HIS A 214 -16.31 -0.98 -6.14
N LEU A 215 -16.32 -1.87 -7.14
CA LEU A 215 -15.33 -1.85 -8.23
C LEU A 215 -15.45 -0.60 -9.09
N GLN A 216 -16.63 0.02 -9.09
CA GLN A 216 -16.86 1.36 -9.60
C GLN A 216 -17.42 2.24 -8.49
N ASN A 217 -16.80 3.40 -8.24
CA ASN A 217 -17.23 4.38 -7.24
C ASN A 217 -17.34 5.81 -7.77
N VAL A 218 -17.09 6.02 -9.06
CA VAL A 218 -17.33 7.29 -9.76
C VAL A 218 -18.06 7.04 -11.09
N ASP A 219 -18.79 8.04 -11.59
CA ASP A 219 -19.56 7.92 -12.82
C ASP A 219 -18.80 8.37 -14.07
N LYS A 220 -17.64 8.99 -13.91
CA LYS A 220 -16.77 9.41 -15.02
C LYS A 220 -15.30 9.37 -14.60
N LEU A 221 -14.44 9.09 -15.60
CA LEU A 221 -13.02 8.92 -15.40
C LEU A 221 -12.29 10.25 -15.18
N PHE A 222 -12.63 11.25 -15.97
CA PHE A 222 -11.99 12.58 -15.93
C PHE A 222 -13.07 13.60 -15.57
N ASP A 223 -12.75 14.46 -14.61
CA ASP A 223 -13.59 15.62 -14.34
C ASP A 223 -13.45 16.61 -15.51
N GLU A 224 -14.53 17.30 -15.85
CA GLU A 224 -14.46 18.46 -16.74
C GLU A 224 -13.50 19.46 -16.07
N ALA A 225 -12.56 20.03 -16.84
CA ALA A 225 -11.53 20.92 -16.31
C ALA A 225 -12.16 21.97 -15.39
N PRO A 226 -11.63 22.15 -14.15
CA PRO A 226 -12.15 23.19 -13.29
C PRO A 226 -11.83 24.54 -13.92
N VAL A 227 -12.85 25.34 -14.15
CA VAL A 227 -12.70 26.80 -14.33
C VAL A 227 -12.17 27.33 -13.00
N ASP A 228 -10.92 27.77 -13.00
CA ASP A 228 -10.22 28.55 -12.00
C ASP A 228 -10.84 28.56 -10.58
N ALA A 229 -10.38 27.66 -9.73
CA ALA A 229 -10.46 27.83 -8.30
C ALA A 229 -9.04 28.07 -7.78
N ALA A 230 -8.84 29.33 -7.37
CA ALA A 230 -7.61 29.79 -6.79
C ALA A 230 -7.10 28.89 -5.66
N ALA A 231 -5.81 28.61 -5.72
CA ALA A 231 -5.07 27.88 -4.70
C ALA A 231 -5.36 28.41 -3.29
N VAL A 232 -6.01 27.60 -2.48
CA VAL A 232 -5.99 27.76 -1.04
C VAL A 232 -4.85 26.87 -0.53
N ALA A 233 -3.71 27.52 -0.30
CA ALA A 233 -2.60 26.91 0.39
C ALA A 233 -3.00 26.62 1.83
N THR A 234 -3.08 25.36 2.18
CA THR A 234 -3.18 24.90 3.57
C THR A 234 -1.79 24.48 4.05
N PRO A 235 -1.36 24.90 5.25
CA PRO A 235 0.04 24.76 5.64
C PRO A 235 0.38 23.33 6.08
N ALA A 236 1.08 22.61 5.22
CA ALA A 236 1.68 21.30 5.53
C ALA A 236 3.08 21.47 6.17
N ALA A 237 3.22 22.30 7.21
CA ALA A 237 4.56 22.65 7.72
C ALA A 237 4.84 22.26 9.18
N ALA A 238 3.94 21.58 9.89
CA ALA A 238 4.14 21.39 11.33
C ALA A 238 4.75 20.04 11.75
N THR A 239 4.70 18.99 10.92
CA THR A 239 5.11 17.63 11.35
C THR A 239 6.57 17.29 10.98
N SER A 240 7.12 17.88 9.93
CA SER A 240 8.52 17.63 9.50
C SER A 240 9.58 18.14 10.46
N ALA A 241 9.23 19.06 11.39
CA ALA A 241 10.16 19.61 12.37
C ALA A 241 10.34 18.75 13.63
N ILE A 242 9.49 17.72 13.83
CA ILE A 242 9.48 16.92 15.07
C ILE A 242 10.42 15.73 14.97
N THR A 243 10.57 15.15 13.78
CA THR A 243 11.37 13.95 13.57
C THR A 243 12.63 14.24 12.75
N PRO A 244 13.83 14.03 13.31
CA PRO A 244 15.09 14.15 12.55
C PRO A 244 15.18 13.14 11.42
N ALA A 245 15.73 13.54 10.27
CA ALA A 245 15.86 12.68 9.09
C ALA A 245 16.86 11.51 9.24
N ASN A 246 17.74 11.56 10.24
CA ASN A 246 18.86 10.64 10.45
C ASN A 246 18.64 9.61 11.58
N ILE A 247 17.40 9.34 11.97
CA ILE A 247 17.09 8.31 12.97
C ILE A 247 17.33 6.93 12.36
N THR A 248 18.04 6.05 13.11
CA THR A 248 18.39 4.70 12.65
C THR A 248 17.37 3.63 13.10
N GLU A 249 17.21 2.57 12.31
CA GLU A 249 16.26 1.48 12.61
C GLU A 249 16.87 0.36 13.46
N ARG A 250 18.19 0.16 13.38
CA ARG A 250 18.84 -1.01 13.98
C ARG A 250 19.24 -0.82 15.44
N ALA A 251 19.51 0.41 15.85
CA ALA A 251 19.99 0.71 17.19
C ALA A 251 19.54 2.09 17.65
N TRP A 252 19.51 2.30 18.96
CA TRP A 252 19.38 3.62 19.55
C TRP A 252 20.65 4.43 19.30
N ALA A 253 20.49 5.64 18.82
CA ALA A 253 21.59 6.55 18.49
C ALA A 253 21.30 7.95 19.00
N ILE A 254 22.36 8.72 19.24
CA ILE A 254 22.26 10.16 19.50
C ILE A 254 22.00 10.88 18.17
N VAL A 255 21.01 11.75 18.21
CA VAL A 255 20.60 12.58 17.08
C VAL A 255 20.44 14.02 17.58
N GLU A 256 20.98 14.97 16.83
CA GLU A 256 20.79 16.40 17.11
C GLU A 256 19.62 16.93 16.27
N ASN A 257 18.67 17.57 16.93
CA ASN A 257 17.53 18.19 16.28
C ASN A 257 17.33 19.62 16.81
N SER A 258 17.56 20.61 15.96
CA SER A 258 17.40 22.05 16.32
C SER A 258 18.11 22.43 17.63
N GLY A 259 19.34 21.91 17.84
CA GLY A 259 20.13 22.18 19.05
C GLY A 259 19.72 21.36 20.28
N THR A 260 18.83 20.37 20.12
CA THR A 260 18.42 19.44 21.18
C THR A 260 19.02 18.07 20.92
N THR A 261 19.74 17.53 21.92
CA THR A 261 20.28 16.16 21.88
C THR A 261 19.19 15.16 22.21
N LEU A 262 18.97 14.20 21.32
CA LEU A 262 17.98 13.15 21.44
C LEU A 262 18.65 11.77 21.45
N LEU A 263 18.16 10.86 22.25
CA LEU A 263 18.41 9.43 22.10
C LEU A 263 17.21 8.84 21.34
N ALA A 264 17.40 8.44 20.09
CA ALA A 264 16.31 8.11 19.18
C ALA A 264 16.50 6.77 18.50
N ARG A 265 15.39 6.12 18.19
CA ARG A 265 15.35 4.92 17.38
C ARG A 265 14.07 4.87 16.55
N ARG A 266 14.18 4.49 15.28
CA ARG A 266 13.07 4.10 14.41
C ARG A 266 12.79 2.61 14.53
N HIS A 267 11.53 2.25 14.51
CA HIS A 267 11.10 0.86 14.55
C HIS A 267 10.00 0.62 13.51
N PRO A 268 10.07 -0.47 12.72
CA PRO A 268 8.98 -0.81 11.83
C PRO A 268 7.69 -1.10 12.63
N LEU A 269 6.58 -0.59 12.13
CA LEU A 269 5.25 -0.90 12.65
C LEU A 269 4.69 -2.05 11.83
N THR A 270 4.60 -3.23 12.46
CA THR A 270 4.12 -4.45 11.80
C THR A 270 2.84 -4.95 12.47
N VAL A 271 1.86 -5.34 11.67
CA VAL A 271 0.64 -6.01 12.14
C VAL A 271 0.55 -7.33 11.38
N GLU A 272 0.47 -8.44 12.13
CA GLU A 272 0.39 -9.80 11.57
C GLU A 272 1.52 -10.14 10.58
N GLY A 273 2.69 -9.50 10.74
CA GLY A 273 3.85 -9.70 9.89
C GLY A 273 3.97 -8.73 8.69
N ASP A 274 2.94 -7.95 8.42
CA ASP A 274 2.98 -6.93 7.38
C ASP A 274 3.46 -5.59 7.95
N GLU A 275 4.43 -4.94 7.29
CA GLU A 275 4.90 -3.61 7.66
C GLU A 275 3.90 -2.55 7.19
N ILE A 276 3.20 -1.94 8.15
CA ILE A 276 2.20 -0.89 7.90
C ILE A 276 2.73 0.52 8.08
N GLY A 277 4.01 0.66 8.42
CA GLY A 277 4.65 1.93 8.65
C GLY A 277 5.86 1.81 9.56
N ASN A 278 6.20 2.91 10.21
CA ASN A 278 7.22 2.94 11.25
C ASN A 278 6.83 3.92 12.35
N PHE A 279 7.51 3.84 13.47
CA PHE A 279 7.44 4.86 14.50
C PHE A 279 8.83 5.20 15.02
N ASP A 280 8.98 6.44 15.42
CA ASP A 280 10.16 6.96 16.07
C ASP A 280 9.90 7.12 17.57
N LEU A 281 10.79 6.58 18.38
CA LEU A 281 10.78 6.78 19.82
C LEU A 281 12.01 7.59 20.20
N MET A 282 11.81 8.76 20.82
CA MET A 282 12.86 9.72 21.10
C MET A 282 12.81 10.15 22.57
N PHE A 283 13.97 10.17 23.22
CA PHE A 283 14.14 10.68 24.57
C PHE A 283 14.96 11.98 24.53
N ALA A 284 14.47 13.00 25.18
CA ALA A 284 15.11 14.32 25.32
C ALA A 284 15.25 14.69 26.79
N CYS A 285 16.00 15.75 27.07
CA CYS A 285 16.07 16.32 28.39
C CYS A 285 14.67 16.78 28.85
N GLY A 286 14.30 16.41 30.07
CA GLY A 286 13.09 16.94 30.71
C GLY A 286 13.43 18.13 31.63
N ASP A 287 12.43 18.95 31.91
CA ASP A 287 12.55 20.10 32.78
C ASP A 287 12.89 19.74 34.24
N LYS A 288 12.60 18.50 34.64
CA LYS A 288 12.91 18.01 35.99
C LYS A 288 14.23 17.25 35.99
N PRO A 289 15.02 17.32 37.08
CA PRO A 289 16.31 16.62 37.16
C PRO A 289 16.23 15.12 36.94
N ASP A 290 15.13 14.49 37.37
CA ASP A 290 14.94 13.04 37.37
C ASP A 290 14.02 12.55 36.23
N GLY A 291 13.69 13.40 35.25
CA GLY A 291 12.79 13.07 34.16
C GLY A 291 13.37 13.28 32.78
N TYR A 292 12.94 12.48 31.83
CA TYR A 292 13.17 12.67 30.40
C TYR A 292 11.84 12.86 29.70
N ILE A 293 11.81 13.68 28.67
CA ILE A 293 10.66 13.76 27.76
C ILE A 293 10.78 12.61 26.77
N VAL A 294 9.74 11.80 26.65
CA VAL A 294 9.61 10.83 25.58
C VAL A 294 8.64 11.36 24.56
N THR A 295 9.02 11.26 23.28
CA THR A 295 8.18 11.58 22.14
C THR A 295 8.06 10.32 21.29
N TYR A 296 6.82 9.94 21.00
CA TYR A 296 6.45 8.91 20.07
C TYR A 296 5.90 9.58 18.83
N VAL A 297 6.42 9.25 17.66
CA VAL A 297 5.93 9.73 16.36
C VAL A 297 5.68 8.54 15.48
N GLU A 298 4.44 8.33 15.10
CA GLU A 298 4.04 7.23 14.26
C GLU A 298 3.74 7.72 12.85
N HIS A 299 4.32 7.02 11.87
CA HIS A 299 4.11 7.23 10.46
C HIS A 299 3.51 5.95 9.86
N ARG A 300 2.22 5.92 9.68
CA ARG A 300 1.54 4.80 8.99
C ARG A 300 1.52 5.09 7.51
N LYS A 301 2.09 4.19 6.71
CA LYS A 301 1.98 4.25 5.26
C LYS A 301 0.51 4.09 4.89
N ARG A 302 0.02 4.90 3.97
CA ARG A 302 -1.33 4.77 3.42
C ARG A 302 -1.42 3.50 2.60
N PRO A 303 -2.56 2.91 2.56
CA PRO A 303 -3.03 1.80 3.37
C PRO A 303 -2.94 0.49 2.69
N GLY A 304 -2.82 -0.40 3.48
CA GLY A 304 -3.16 -1.73 3.20
C GLY A 304 -4.00 -2.37 4.31
N VAL A 305 -4.24 -1.70 5.43
CA VAL A 305 -4.94 -2.30 6.57
C VAL A 305 -5.97 -1.36 7.15
N THR A 306 -7.21 -1.78 7.22
CA THR A 306 -8.37 -1.03 7.73
C THR A 306 -8.17 -0.50 9.16
N LEU A 307 -7.35 -1.16 9.98
CA LEU A 307 -6.97 -0.73 11.32
C LEU A 307 -5.99 0.47 11.32
N ALA A 308 -5.45 0.84 10.16
CA ALA A 308 -4.33 1.76 10.05
C ALA A 308 -4.70 3.24 10.10
N PHE A 309 -5.98 3.60 9.96
CA PHE A 309 -6.39 5.01 9.84
C PHE A 309 -7.14 5.60 11.00
N GLU A 310 -7.31 4.82 12.05
CA GLU A 310 -7.93 5.38 13.22
C GLU A 310 -6.93 6.21 14.02
N PRO A 311 -7.29 7.44 14.38
CA PRO A 311 -6.48 8.26 15.25
C PRO A 311 -6.15 7.57 16.56
N LEU A 312 -4.96 7.81 17.08
CA LEU A 312 -4.56 7.30 18.39
C LEU A 312 -5.32 8.05 19.49
N LYS A 313 -5.79 7.29 20.47
CA LYS A 313 -6.41 7.77 21.70
C LYS A 313 -5.41 7.77 22.86
N GLU A 314 -4.53 6.78 22.88
CA GLU A 314 -3.60 6.57 23.97
C GLU A 314 -2.30 5.93 23.47
N VAL A 315 -1.17 6.35 24.04
CA VAL A 315 0.13 5.71 23.86
C VAL A 315 0.72 5.48 25.25
N ALA A 316 1.16 4.24 25.51
CA ALA A 316 1.84 3.89 26.75
C ALA A 316 3.19 3.27 26.47
N VAL A 317 4.19 3.59 27.31
CA VAL A 317 5.53 3.00 27.23
C VAL A 317 5.92 2.42 28.58
N TRP A 318 6.51 1.23 28.58
CA TRP A 318 7.02 0.66 29.83
C TRP A 318 8.29 -0.19 29.62
N SER A 319 9.09 -0.26 30.68
CA SER A 319 10.23 -1.17 30.78
C SER A 319 10.25 -1.75 32.20
N GLY A 320 10.16 -3.07 32.32
CA GLY A 320 10.01 -3.72 33.61
C GLY A 320 8.72 -3.30 34.33
N LYS A 321 8.87 -2.67 35.53
CA LYS A 321 7.73 -2.18 36.33
C LYS A 321 7.42 -0.69 36.13
N GLN A 322 8.22 -0.01 35.32
CA GLN A 322 8.05 1.42 35.05
C GLN A 322 7.11 1.61 33.85
N LEU A 323 5.98 2.23 34.09
CA LEU A 323 4.96 2.58 33.08
C LEU A 323 4.81 4.09 33.00
N ALA A 324 4.69 4.61 31.78
CA ALA A 324 4.32 5.99 31.52
C ALA A 324 3.29 6.04 30.38
N THR A 325 2.24 6.83 30.59
CA THR A 325 1.26 7.15 29.55
C THR A 325 1.66 8.46 28.89
N LEU A 326 1.55 8.53 27.58
CA LEU A 326 1.87 9.71 26.78
C LEU A 326 0.58 10.36 26.31
N ASP A 327 0.55 11.69 26.37
CA ASP A 327 -0.54 12.49 25.84
C ASP A 327 -0.45 12.54 24.32
N VAL A 328 -1.50 12.13 23.62
CA VAL A 328 -1.59 12.25 22.15
C VAL A 328 -1.81 13.73 21.83
N THR A 329 -0.79 14.37 21.25
CA THR A 329 -0.81 15.81 20.94
C THR A 329 -1.32 16.10 19.54
N SER A 330 -1.17 15.17 18.61
CA SER A 330 -1.78 15.22 17.28
C SER A 330 -1.95 13.80 16.73
N SER A 331 -3.00 13.62 15.93
CA SER A 331 -3.22 12.40 15.18
C SER A 331 -4.02 12.78 13.94
N GLU A 332 -3.32 13.03 12.84
CA GLU A 332 -3.89 13.62 11.63
C GLU A 332 -3.59 12.73 10.42
N VAL A 333 -4.58 12.63 9.54
CA VAL A 333 -4.39 12.01 8.24
C VAL A 333 -3.56 12.94 7.38
N GLY A 334 -2.35 12.55 7.07
CA GLY A 334 -1.44 13.31 6.22
C GLY A 334 -1.98 13.43 4.79
N SER A 335 -1.80 14.60 4.19
CA SER A 335 -2.25 14.86 2.83
C SER A 335 -1.40 14.17 1.77
N HIS A 336 -0.20 13.66 2.09
CA HIS A 336 0.68 12.98 1.11
C HIS A 336 2.07 12.63 1.65
N PRO A 337 2.71 11.60 1.16
CA PRO A 337 2.38 10.19 0.94
C PRO A 337 2.29 9.42 2.25
N SER A 338 2.31 10.13 3.35
CA SER A 338 2.60 9.65 4.70
C SER A 338 1.39 9.08 5.47
N GLY A 339 0.25 8.88 4.84
CA GLY A 339 -0.88 8.24 5.55
C GLY A 339 -1.27 8.97 6.84
N LEU A 340 -1.37 8.25 7.95
CA LEU A 340 -1.66 8.80 9.27
C LEU A 340 -0.36 9.11 10.01
N ASN A 341 -0.23 10.35 10.49
CA ASN A 341 0.83 10.75 11.41
C ASN A 341 0.24 11.02 12.79
N SER A 342 0.79 10.37 13.81
CA SER A 342 0.36 10.56 15.18
C SER A 342 1.56 10.93 16.05
N VAL A 343 1.38 11.90 16.93
CA VAL A 343 2.41 12.34 17.87
C VAL A 343 1.87 12.23 19.29
N ALA A 344 2.62 11.54 20.15
CA ALA A 344 2.34 11.51 21.59
C ALA A 344 3.58 11.90 22.39
N ARG A 345 3.40 12.62 23.49
CA ARG A 345 4.47 13.10 24.36
C ARG A 345 4.14 12.86 25.82
N GLY A 346 5.18 12.62 26.60
CA GLY A 346 5.05 12.48 28.04
C GLY A 346 6.38 12.54 28.76
N VAL A 347 6.34 12.52 30.07
CA VAL A 347 7.53 12.52 30.93
C VAL A 347 7.72 11.12 31.50
N VAL A 348 8.93 10.60 31.37
CA VAL A 348 9.31 9.31 31.96
C VAL A 348 10.40 9.53 33.02
N PRO A 349 10.38 8.73 34.11
CA PRO A 349 11.44 8.80 35.11
C PRO A 349 12.77 8.32 34.54
N ALA A 350 13.89 8.90 35.00
CA ALA A 350 15.23 8.50 34.59
C ALA A 350 15.49 7.00 34.81
N SER A 351 14.89 6.42 35.84
CA SER A 351 14.97 4.99 36.15
C SER A 351 14.47 4.07 35.02
N LEU A 352 13.54 4.55 34.18
CA LEU A 352 13.05 3.78 33.02
C LEU A 352 14.16 3.60 31.98
N ILE A 353 14.86 4.69 31.65
CA ILE A 353 15.93 4.63 30.64
C ILE A 353 17.19 3.99 31.21
N GLN A 354 17.52 4.24 32.49
CA GLN A 354 18.62 3.57 33.20
C GLN A 354 18.41 2.05 33.21
N ALA A 355 17.21 1.58 33.55
CA ALA A 355 16.88 0.17 33.52
C ALA A 355 17.00 -0.44 32.10
N LEU A 356 16.74 0.37 31.05
CA LEU A 356 16.94 -0.04 29.67
C LEU A 356 18.44 -0.08 29.30
N ALA A 357 19.27 0.83 29.85
CA ALA A 357 20.72 0.90 29.59
C ALA A 357 21.50 -0.21 30.29
N GLU A 358 21.15 -0.58 31.54
CA GLU A 358 21.92 -1.47 32.40
C GLU A 358 21.75 -2.95 32.10
N ALA A 359 20.69 -3.37 31.41
CA ALA A 359 20.36 -4.77 31.26
C ALA A 359 20.64 -5.33 29.88
N ARG A 360 21.43 -6.40 29.81
CA ARG A 360 21.50 -7.24 28.61
C ARG A 360 20.12 -7.83 28.30
N LYS A 361 19.61 -7.61 27.07
CA LYS A 361 18.32 -8.13 26.55
C LYS A 361 17.05 -7.52 27.19
N ARG A 362 17.07 -6.29 27.64
CA ARG A 362 15.83 -5.58 27.94
C ARG A 362 15.25 -4.90 26.71
N SER A 363 13.96 -4.66 26.77
CA SER A 363 13.21 -3.92 25.77
C SER A 363 12.33 -2.89 26.46
N ILE A 364 12.04 -1.81 25.74
CA ILE A 364 10.89 -0.96 26.05
C ILE A 364 9.70 -1.47 25.24
N THR A 365 8.56 -1.56 25.87
CA THR A 365 7.31 -1.91 25.20
C THR A 365 6.54 -0.64 24.93
N VAL A 366 6.02 -0.50 23.75
CA VAL A 366 5.11 0.57 23.34
C VAL A 366 3.75 -0.07 23.05
N ALA A 367 2.71 0.40 23.71
CA ALA A 367 1.35 0.06 23.37
C ALA A 367 0.61 1.30 22.87
N THR A 368 -0.16 1.12 21.83
CA THR A 368 -1.02 2.17 21.28
C THR A 368 -2.46 1.68 21.28
N ARG A 369 -3.39 2.59 21.53
CA ARG A 369 -4.83 2.34 21.43
C ARG A 369 -5.46 3.40 20.55
N THR A 370 -6.30 2.95 19.62
CA THR A 370 -7.07 3.83 18.74
C THR A 370 -8.38 4.28 19.37
N ILE A 371 -9.09 5.20 18.69
CA ILE A 371 -10.42 5.66 19.14
C ILE A 371 -11.48 4.55 19.14
N SER A 372 -11.32 3.47 18.37
CA SER A 372 -12.17 2.27 18.38
C SER A 372 -11.68 1.19 19.35
N ASP A 373 -10.72 1.53 20.22
CA ASP A 373 -10.12 0.63 21.20
C ASP A 373 -9.29 -0.54 20.58
N ALA A 374 -8.88 -0.43 19.32
CA ALA A 374 -7.92 -1.37 18.76
C ALA A 374 -6.53 -1.15 19.38
N GLU A 375 -5.92 -2.23 19.87
CA GLU A 375 -4.63 -2.19 20.56
C GLU A 375 -3.50 -2.77 19.71
N THR A 376 -2.33 -2.12 19.77
CA THR A 376 -1.08 -2.64 19.19
C THR A 376 0.01 -2.58 20.25
N THR A 377 0.75 -3.67 20.42
CA THR A 377 1.85 -3.74 21.38
C THR A 377 3.14 -4.20 20.69
N ILE A 378 4.19 -3.38 20.78
CA ILE A 378 5.48 -3.63 20.13
C ILE A 378 6.60 -3.56 21.14
N ARG A 379 7.57 -4.47 21.05
CA ARG A 379 8.78 -4.47 21.85
C ARG A 379 9.97 -3.94 21.07
N VAL A 380 10.54 -2.84 21.57
CA VAL A 380 11.73 -2.20 21.00
C VAL A 380 12.96 -2.60 21.83
N GLY A 381 13.90 -3.30 21.23
CA GLY A 381 15.12 -3.74 21.90
C GLY A 381 16.02 -2.58 22.30
N ASN A 382 16.96 -2.81 23.24
CA ASN A 382 17.83 -1.79 23.81
C ASN A 382 19.22 -1.67 23.15
N THR A 383 19.42 -2.25 21.97
CA THR A 383 20.71 -2.16 21.27
C THR A 383 21.12 -0.69 21.09
N GLY A 384 22.30 -0.33 21.58
CA GLY A 384 22.83 1.04 21.50
C GLY A 384 22.50 1.94 22.69
N VAL A 385 21.53 1.60 23.55
CA VAL A 385 21.17 2.45 24.70
C VAL A 385 22.34 2.59 25.68
N SER A 386 22.97 1.50 26.08
CA SER A 386 24.09 1.54 27.04
C SER A 386 25.30 2.35 26.58
N GLN A 387 25.49 2.45 25.26
CA GLN A 387 26.60 3.21 24.67
C GLN A 387 26.28 4.71 24.58
N ASN A 388 25.02 5.07 24.36
CA ASN A 388 24.60 6.44 24.04
C ASN A 388 23.88 7.14 25.20
N PHE A 389 23.46 6.41 26.22
CA PHE A 389 22.75 7.01 27.36
C PHE A 389 23.60 7.99 28.16
N ALA A 390 24.89 7.69 28.35
CA ALA A 390 25.80 8.60 29.06
C ALA A 390 25.94 9.96 28.32
N GLN A 391 25.91 9.96 26.99
CA GLN A 391 25.98 11.17 26.19
C GLN A 391 24.69 12.00 26.33
N LEU A 392 23.49 11.35 26.30
CA LEU A 392 22.23 12.00 26.56
C LEU A 392 22.21 12.61 27.97
N ALA A 393 22.62 11.84 29.00
CA ALA A 393 22.65 12.29 30.38
C ALA A 393 23.56 13.52 30.55
N ALA A 394 24.75 13.48 29.96
CA ALA A 394 25.69 14.59 29.96
C ALA A 394 25.11 15.87 29.29
N ALA A 395 24.45 15.68 28.13
CA ALA A 395 23.78 16.78 27.44
C ALA A 395 22.64 17.40 28.27
N CYS A 396 22.02 16.60 29.16
CA CYS A 396 20.96 17.02 30.06
C CYS A 396 21.50 17.59 31.42
N GLY A 397 22.81 17.62 31.62
CA GLY A 397 23.41 18.03 32.88
C GLY A 397 23.14 17.08 34.05
N LYS A 398 23.01 15.76 33.74
CA LYS A 398 22.68 14.70 34.68
C LYS A 398 23.80 13.70 34.83
#